data_8a40c638a3cced16dd3a2b9d198c17f2
#
_entry.id   8a40c638a3cced16dd3a2b9d198c17f2
#
_cell.length_a   1.000
_cell.length_b   1.000
_cell.length_c   1.000
_cell.angle_alpha   90.00
_cell.angle_beta   90.00
_cell.angle_gamma   90.00
#
_symmetry.space_group_name_H-M   'P 1'
#
loop_
_entity.id
_entity.type
_entity.pdbx_description
1 polymer ?
#
loop_
_entity_poly.entity_id
_entity_poly.type
_entity_poly.pdbx_seq_one_letter_code
_entity_poly.pdbx_strand_id
1 'polypeptide(L)'
;MKIKTLIACFILACAATSCIQDEALNSEAAIDACTGDDVQLANINADSKLINVYVNKGADLSKQKLEFVIPEGATIKINDQAAGDTEATYDFSEEPHSRKFTVTSEDGQWKPVYTVKVFLAELPTSFNFEKLLPSNDYDIFYESQPGTSQEISKVLQWSSGNPGFKLTGMANSKTDYPTVQIANGFRGKGVKLETRDTGSFGAMVKMYIAAGNLFIGTFEVGNALTDPRKATNFGFQFYKRPKTLKGHYKFKAGDVYSVEGKPQEGVRDKCDIYAVMYEAENNSVMLNGDDVFTSDKLVSL
;
A
#
# COMPACT_ATOMS: atom_id res chain seq x y z
N MET A 1 -17.33 53.95 42.88
CA MET A 1 -16.44 52.78 42.62
C MET A 1 -17.17 51.48 42.24
N LYS A 2 -18.49 51.43 42.25
CA LYS A 2 -19.27 50.17 42.01
C LYS A 2 -19.73 49.95 40.54
N ILE A 3 -19.90 51.03 39.75
CA ILE A 3 -20.38 50.92 38.37
C ILE A 3 -19.30 50.43 37.39
N LYS A 4 -18.05 50.92 37.56
CA LYS A 4 -16.93 50.51 36.70
C LYS A 4 -16.54 49.02 36.84
N THR A 5 -16.71 48.49 38.06
CA THR A 5 -16.46 47.06 38.35
C THR A 5 -17.56 46.15 37.78
N LEU A 6 -18.82 46.60 37.76
CA LEU A 6 -19.95 45.87 37.17
C LEU A 6 -19.85 45.83 35.65
N ILE A 7 -19.41 46.90 34.99
CA ILE A 7 -19.19 46.96 33.52
C ILE A 7 -18.01 46.05 33.15
N ALA A 8 -16.93 46.03 33.92
CA ALA A 8 -15.80 45.13 33.69
C ALA A 8 -16.18 43.64 33.83
N CYS A 9 -17.02 43.28 34.82
CA CYS A 9 -17.52 41.91 34.95
C CYS A 9 -18.48 41.50 33.85
N PHE A 10 -19.28 42.43 33.31
CA PHE A 10 -20.19 42.14 32.19
C PHE A 10 -19.44 41.95 30.88
N ILE A 11 -18.39 42.74 30.63
CA ILE A 11 -17.51 42.59 29.45
C ILE A 11 -16.71 41.27 29.55
N LEU A 12 -16.25 40.87 30.72
CA LEU A 12 -15.57 39.60 30.92
C LEU A 12 -16.51 38.39 30.78
N ALA A 13 -17.77 38.51 31.19
CA ALA A 13 -18.77 37.46 31.03
C ALA A 13 -19.20 37.30 29.55
N CYS A 14 -19.22 38.36 28.75
CA CYS A 14 -19.46 38.29 27.29
C CYS A 14 -18.27 37.74 26.52
N ALA A 15 -17.05 37.86 27.04
CA ALA A 15 -15.85 37.27 26.38
C ALA A 15 -15.70 35.76 26.68
N ALA A 16 -16.45 35.23 27.65
CA ALA A 16 -16.44 33.80 27.98
C ALA A 16 -17.51 32.97 27.21
N THR A 17 -18.37 33.59 26.41
CA THR A 17 -19.12 32.90 25.38
C THR A 17 -18.21 32.72 24.16
N SER A 18 -17.12 31.99 24.34
CA SER A 18 -16.44 31.35 23.21
C SER A 18 -17.51 30.51 22.53
N CYS A 19 -17.94 30.92 21.37
CA CYS A 19 -18.68 30.06 20.47
C CYS A 19 -17.81 28.81 20.30
N ILE A 20 -18.20 27.71 20.92
CA ILE A 20 -17.82 26.39 20.41
C ILE A 20 -18.49 26.38 19.05
N GLN A 21 -17.78 26.79 18.00
CA GLN A 21 -18.19 26.50 16.65
C GLN A 21 -18.11 24.99 16.54
N ASP A 22 -19.20 24.38 16.14
CA ASP A 22 -19.18 22.98 15.76
C ASP A 22 -18.03 22.80 14.74
N GLU A 23 -17.27 21.73 14.90
CA GLU A 23 -16.18 21.40 13.98
C GLU A 23 -16.75 21.36 12.56
N ALA A 24 -16.05 21.96 11.60
CA ALA A 24 -16.49 21.95 10.23
C ALA A 24 -16.58 20.51 9.72
N LEU A 25 -17.70 20.16 9.09
CA LEU A 25 -17.91 18.83 8.52
C LEU A 25 -16.78 18.48 7.54
N ASN A 26 -16.34 17.24 7.58
CA ASN A 26 -15.27 16.73 6.74
C ASN A 26 -15.72 16.73 5.26
N SER A 27 -14.92 17.36 4.39
CA SER A 27 -15.15 17.41 2.95
C SER A 27 -14.47 16.25 2.20
N GLU A 28 -13.74 15.38 2.88
CA GLU A 28 -13.04 14.28 2.25
C GLU A 28 -13.99 13.14 1.88
N ALA A 29 -13.85 12.63 0.64
CA ALA A 29 -14.62 11.52 0.12
C ALA A 29 -13.68 10.57 -0.64
N ALA A 30 -13.03 9.67 0.07
CA ALA A 30 -12.07 8.72 -0.48
C ALA A 30 -12.41 7.28 -0.03
N ILE A 31 -11.81 6.30 -0.72
CA ILE A 31 -11.67 4.93 -0.22
C ILE A 31 -10.19 4.72 0.02
N ASP A 32 -9.81 4.57 1.29
CA ASP A 32 -8.42 4.45 1.72
C ASP A 32 -7.94 3.00 1.75
N ALA A 33 -8.85 2.06 2.05
CA ALA A 33 -8.58 0.64 1.99
C ALA A 33 -9.83 -0.15 1.60
N CYS A 34 -9.61 -1.36 1.07
CA CYS A 34 -10.64 -2.35 0.80
C CYS A 34 -10.12 -3.71 1.26
N THR A 35 -10.85 -4.34 2.18
CA THR A 35 -10.54 -5.65 2.76
C THR A 35 -11.73 -6.60 2.63
N GLY A 36 -11.57 -7.86 3.00
CA GLY A 36 -12.62 -8.87 2.95
C GLY A 36 -12.06 -10.27 3.13
N ASP A 37 -12.94 -11.23 3.41
CA ASP A 37 -12.54 -12.59 3.76
C ASP A 37 -11.73 -13.29 2.65
N ASP A 38 -12.07 -13.06 1.38
CA ASP A 38 -11.37 -13.60 0.23
C ASP A 38 -10.33 -12.66 -0.40
N VAL A 39 -10.25 -11.40 0.09
CA VAL A 39 -9.38 -10.38 -0.49
C VAL A 39 -7.92 -10.66 -0.16
N GLN A 40 -7.11 -10.84 -1.19
CA GLN A 40 -5.66 -11.01 -1.08
C GLN A 40 -4.91 -9.68 -1.22
N LEU A 41 -5.42 -8.83 -2.10
CA LEU A 41 -4.84 -7.54 -2.39
C LEU A 41 -5.92 -6.62 -2.96
N ALA A 42 -5.93 -5.37 -2.53
CA ALA A 42 -6.71 -4.31 -3.16
C ALA A 42 -5.78 -3.17 -3.59
N ASN A 43 -5.82 -2.85 -4.88
CA ASN A 43 -5.07 -1.73 -5.44
C ASN A 43 -6.02 -0.57 -5.70
N ILE A 44 -5.83 0.50 -4.97
CA ILE A 44 -6.64 1.72 -5.05
C ILE A 44 -5.90 2.76 -5.87
N ASN A 45 -6.50 3.18 -6.97
CA ASN A 45 -6.05 4.33 -7.74
C ASN A 45 -7.01 5.49 -7.49
N ALA A 46 -6.59 6.42 -6.63
CA ALA A 46 -7.39 7.55 -6.21
C ALA A 46 -7.69 8.52 -7.38
N ASP A 47 -6.79 8.67 -8.34
CA ASP A 47 -6.96 9.59 -9.47
C ASP A 47 -8.02 9.08 -10.44
N SER A 48 -7.95 7.82 -10.84
CA SER A 48 -8.92 7.20 -11.75
C SER A 48 -10.17 6.67 -11.07
N LYS A 49 -10.24 6.72 -9.73
CA LYS A 49 -11.34 6.15 -8.92
C LYS A 49 -11.58 4.68 -9.24
N LEU A 50 -10.49 3.93 -9.43
CA LEU A 50 -10.51 2.51 -9.76
C LEU A 50 -9.91 1.70 -8.61
N ILE A 51 -10.61 0.66 -8.17
CA ILE A 51 -10.13 -0.29 -7.19
C ILE A 51 -10.11 -1.67 -7.84
N ASN A 52 -8.93 -2.27 -7.93
CA ASN A 52 -8.76 -3.64 -8.37
C ASN A 52 -8.58 -4.54 -7.14
N VAL A 53 -9.56 -5.37 -6.86
CA VAL A 53 -9.58 -6.31 -5.75
C VAL A 53 -9.21 -7.69 -6.29
N TYR A 54 -8.17 -8.28 -5.74
CA TYR A 54 -7.73 -9.62 -6.06
C TYR A 54 -8.17 -10.56 -4.96
N VAL A 55 -9.04 -11.49 -5.31
CA VAL A 55 -9.55 -12.50 -4.38
C VAL A 55 -8.93 -13.86 -4.69
N ASN A 56 -8.96 -14.77 -3.73
CA ASN A 56 -8.39 -16.08 -3.92
C ASN A 56 -9.13 -16.87 -5.04
N LYS A 57 -8.40 -17.78 -5.69
CA LYS A 57 -8.89 -18.52 -6.87
C LYS A 57 -10.17 -19.33 -6.62
N GLY A 58 -10.44 -19.71 -5.37
CA GLY A 58 -11.63 -20.48 -4.99
C GLY A 58 -12.79 -19.63 -4.49
N ALA A 59 -12.66 -18.31 -4.52
CA ALA A 59 -13.68 -17.39 -4.03
C ALA A 59 -14.98 -17.46 -4.86
N ASP A 60 -16.10 -17.37 -4.19
CA ASP A 60 -17.42 -17.26 -4.82
C ASP A 60 -17.69 -15.79 -5.17
N LEU A 61 -17.55 -15.44 -6.44
CA LEU A 61 -17.76 -14.06 -6.90
C LEU A 61 -19.21 -13.56 -6.70
N SER A 62 -20.18 -14.46 -6.51
CA SER A 62 -21.57 -14.04 -6.25
C SER A 62 -21.80 -13.57 -4.81
N LYS A 63 -20.81 -13.73 -3.93
CA LYS A 63 -20.94 -13.44 -2.49
C LYS A 63 -19.66 -12.83 -1.92
N GLN A 64 -19.13 -11.81 -2.58
CA GLN A 64 -17.92 -11.14 -2.10
C GLN A 64 -18.21 -10.20 -0.96
N LYS A 65 -17.66 -10.52 0.21
CA LYS A 65 -17.72 -9.64 1.38
C LYS A 65 -16.56 -8.62 1.29
N LEU A 66 -16.91 -7.35 1.12
CA LEU A 66 -15.95 -6.25 1.03
C LEU A 66 -16.22 -5.22 2.13
N GLU A 67 -15.16 -4.81 2.81
CA GLU A 67 -15.15 -3.76 3.82
C GLU A 67 -14.28 -2.61 3.31
N PHE A 68 -14.84 -1.41 3.29
CA PHE A 68 -14.15 -0.20 2.82
C PHE A 68 -13.80 0.70 3.98
N VAL A 69 -12.56 1.15 4.03
CA VAL A 69 -12.14 2.23 4.94
C VAL A 69 -12.36 3.54 4.21
N ILE A 70 -13.18 4.40 4.80
CA ILE A 70 -13.52 5.74 4.29
C ILE A 70 -13.30 6.78 5.40
N PRO A 71 -13.16 8.08 5.06
CA PRO A 71 -13.01 9.16 6.03
C PRO A 71 -14.16 9.20 7.06
N GLU A 72 -13.86 9.68 8.26
CA GLU A 72 -14.84 9.84 9.32
C GLU A 72 -16.00 10.74 8.87
N GLY A 73 -17.23 10.35 9.16
CA GLY A 73 -18.46 11.03 8.75
C GLY A 73 -18.87 10.77 7.29
N ALA A 74 -17.99 10.24 6.44
CA ALA A 74 -18.35 9.88 5.07
C ALA A 74 -19.24 8.63 5.02
N THR A 75 -19.98 8.47 3.91
CA THR A 75 -20.83 7.30 3.67
C THR A 75 -20.51 6.68 2.32
N ILE A 76 -20.66 5.36 2.20
CA ILE A 76 -20.51 4.64 0.94
C ILE A 76 -21.79 3.90 0.58
N LYS A 77 -22.16 3.92 -0.70
CA LYS A 77 -23.30 3.19 -1.24
C LYS A 77 -22.98 2.59 -2.59
N ILE A 78 -23.48 1.38 -2.82
CA ILE A 78 -23.46 0.77 -4.14
C ILE A 78 -24.48 1.47 -5.04
N ASN A 79 -24.13 1.69 -6.31
CA ASN A 79 -24.99 2.43 -7.25
C ASN A 79 -26.06 1.53 -7.92
N ASP A 80 -25.70 0.26 -8.15
CA ASP A 80 -26.48 -0.75 -8.86
C ASP A 80 -26.61 -1.99 -7.95
N GLN A 81 -27.71 -2.06 -7.21
CA GLN A 81 -27.95 -3.18 -6.31
C GLN A 81 -28.40 -4.43 -7.09
N ALA A 82 -27.68 -5.55 -6.92
CA ALA A 82 -28.07 -6.85 -7.45
C ALA A 82 -28.93 -7.63 -6.43
N ALA A 83 -29.64 -8.65 -6.92
CA ALA A 83 -30.52 -9.44 -6.07
C ALA A 83 -29.80 -10.20 -4.93
N GLY A 84 -28.47 -10.47 -5.10
CA GLY A 84 -27.63 -11.12 -4.10
C GLY A 84 -26.94 -10.17 -3.11
N ASP A 85 -27.07 -8.85 -3.29
CA ASP A 85 -26.41 -7.89 -2.44
C ASP A 85 -27.07 -7.78 -1.08
N THR A 86 -26.24 -7.77 -0.06
CA THR A 86 -26.62 -7.47 1.33
C THR A 86 -25.69 -6.37 1.86
N GLU A 87 -25.82 -5.99 3.12
CA GLU A 87 -24.87 -5.09 3.75
C GLU A 87 -23.46 -5.73 3.75
N ALA A 88 -22.51 -5.07 3.10
CA ALA A 88 -21.11 -5.50 2.94
C ALA A 88 -20.89 -6.79 2.11
N THR A 89 -21.91 -7.38 1.49
CA THR A 89 -21.76 -8.55 0.60
C THR A 89 -22.33 -8.21 -0.77
N TYR A 90 -21.53 -8.42 -1.81
CA TYR A 90 -21.83 -7.97 -3.16
C TYR A 90 -21.62 -9.06 -4.20
N ASP A 91 -22.48 -9.07 -5.23
CA ASP A 91 -22.41 -9.99 -6.35
C ASP A 91 -21.55 -9.40 -7.49
N PHE A 92 -20.43 -10.06 -7.76
CA PHE A 92 -19.52 -9.77 -8.89
C PHE A 92 -19.49 -10.92 -9.91
N SER A 93 -20.47 -11.81 -9.92
CA SER A 93 -20.47 -12.99 -10.81
C SER A 93 -20.63 -12.61 -12.28
N GLU A 94 -21.32 -11.49 -12.60
CA GLU A 94 -21.50 -11.04 -13.96
C GLU A 94 -20.29 -10.30 -14.52
N GLU A 95 -19.93 -10.57 -15.76
CA GLU A 95 -18.90 -9.82 -16.49
C GLU A 95 -19.30 -8.33 -16.64
N PRO A 96 -18.41 -7.38 -16.47
CA PRO A 96 -16.95 -7.50 -16.32
C PRO A 96 -16.47 -7.62 -14.85
N HIS A 97 -17.21 -8.26 -13.96
CA HIS A 97 -16.90 -8.45 -12.55
C HIS A 97 -16.64 -7.12 -11.82
N SER A 98 -17.46 -6.14 -12.09
CA SER A 98 -17.27 -4.79 -11.57
C SER A 98 -18.57 -4.15 -11.10
N ARG A 99 -18.47 -3.37 -10.02
CA ARG A 99 -19.57 -2.63 -9.42
C ARG A 99 -19.13 -1.20 -9.12
N LYS A 100 -20.09 -0.29 -9.09
CA LYS A 100 -19.83 1.12 -8.80
C LYS A 100 -20.33 1.49 -7.41
N PHE A 101 -19.50 2.23 -6.69
CA PHE A 101 -19.77 2.71 -5.34
C PHE A 101 -19.63 4.23 -5.30
N THR A 102 -20.58 4.92 -4.71
CA THR A 102 -20.49 6.36 -4.46
C THR A 102 -20.08 6.58 -3.01
N VAL A 103 -18.99 7.28 -2.79
CA VAL A 103 -18.61 7.80 -1.48
C VAL A 103 -19.14 9.23 -1.38
N THR A 104 -19.81 9.55 -0.28
CA THR A 104 -20.30 10.90 -0.02
C THR A 104 -19.59 11.44 1.21
N SER A 105 -18.95 12.61 1.09
CA SER A 105 -18.33 13.32 2.23
C SER A 105 -19.35 13.64 3.30
N GLU A 106 -18.88 13.88 4.54
CA GLU A 106 -19.75 14.26 5.66
C GLU A 106 -20.56 15.55 5.36
N ASP A 107 -19.94 16.54 4.72
CA ASP A 107 -20.60 17.78 4.28
C ASP A 107 -21.53 17.59 3.08
N GLY A 108 -21.56 16.40 2.48
CA GLY A 108 -22.40 16.02 1.35
C GLY A 108 -22.05 16.68 0.01
N GLN A 109 -20.93 17.45 -0.06
CA GLN A 109 -20.57 18.21 -1.26
C GLN A 109 -19.80 17.37 -2.29
N TRP A 110 -19.03 16.39 -1.83
CA TRP A 110 -18.21 15.54 -2.68
C TRP A 110 -18.81 14.14 -2.79
N LYS A 111 -18.96 13.67 -4.03
CA LYS A 111 -19.61 12.38 -4.35
C LYS A 111 -18.85 11.63 -5.45
N PRO A 112 -17.56 11.31 -5.27
CA PRO A 112 -16.85 10.52 -6.25
C PRO A 112 -17.45 9.12 -6.39
N VAL A 113 -17.42 8.62 -7.63
CA VAL A 113 -17.85 7.26 -7.96
C VAL A 113 -16.63 6.41 -8.21
N TYR A 114 -16.45 5.38 -7.40
CA TYR A 114 -15.41 4.38 -7.55
C TYR A 114 -15.91 3.18 -8.34
N THR A 115 -15.11 2.69 -9.25
CA THR A 115 -15.33 1.41 -9.91
C THR A 115 -14.50 0.35 -9.20
N VAL A 116 -15.15 -0.61 -8.57
CA VAL A 116 -14.52 -1.77 -7.95
C VAL A 116 -14.58 -2.93 -8.93
N LYS A 117 -13.42 -3.51 -9.27
CA LYS A 117 -13.29 -4.70 -10.12
C LYS A 117 -12.72 -5.84 -9.30
N VAL A 118 -13.32 -7.02 -9.38
CA VAL A 118 -12.86 -8.21 -8.65
C VAL A 118 -12.24 -9.20 -9.63
N PHE A 119 -11.07 -9.74 -9.25
CA PHE A 119 -10.31 -10.71 -10.05
C PHE A 119 -9.98 -11.93 -9.22
N LEU A 120 -10.24 -13.12 -9.75
CA LEU A 120 -9.70 -14.36 -9.20
C LEU A 120 -8.19 -14.40 -9.48
N ALA A 121 -7.37 -14.44 -8.46
CA ALA A 121 -5.94 -14.40 -8.57
C ALA A 121 -5.25 -15.60 -7.95
N GLU A 122 -4.17 -16.03 -8.57
CA GLU A 122 -3.23 -17.00 -8.02
C GLU A 122 -1.82 -16.44 -8.17
N LEU A 123 -1.00 -16.52 -7.11
CA LEU A 123 0.38 -16.07 -7.17
C LEU A 123 1.14 -16.86 -8.24
N PRO A 124 1.74 -16.19 -9.24
CA PRO A 124 2.56 -16.86 -10.22
C PRO A 124 3.80 -17.49 -9.58
N THR A 125 4.32 -18.53 -10.21
CA THR A 125 5.56 -19.22 -9.78
C THR A 125 6.78 -18.82 -10.61
N SER A 126 6.61 -17.86 -11.53
CA SER A 126 7.67 -17.31 -12.36
C SER A 126 7.47 -15.81 -12.50
N PHE A 127 8.50 -15.06 -12.23
CA PHE A 127 8.51 -13.60 -12.22
C PHE A 127 9.58 -13.11 -13.19
N ASN A 128 9.25 -12.16 -14.05
CA ASN A 128 10.18 -11.67 -15.06
C ASN A 128 10.43 -10.16 -15.01
N PHE A 129 9.67 -9.42 -14.22
CA PHE A 129 9.81 -7.97 -13.99
C PHE A 129 9.74 -7.12 -15.26
N GLU A 130 9.11 -7.63 -16.32
CA GLU A 130 9.01 -6.95 -17.63
C GLU A 130 8.00 -5.80 -17.62
N LYS A 131 7.02 -5.83 -16.74
CA LYS A 131 5.84 -4.97 -16.79
C LYS A 131 5.82 -3.96 -15.63
N LEU A 132 5.49 -2.71 -16.01
CA LEU A 132 5.28 -1.61 -15.07
C LEU A 132 3.88 -1.05 -15.21
N LEU A 133 3.27 -0.69 -14.09
CA LEU A 133 2.07 0.13 -14.07
C LEU A 133 2.40 1.57 -14.49
N PRO A 134 1.47 2.27 -15.15
CA PRO A 134 1.61 3.70 -15.39
C PRO A 134 1.79 4.44 -14.05
N SER A 135 2.86 5.19 -13.96
CA SER A 135 3.16 6.05 -12.81
C SER A 135 4.05 7.19 -13.29
N ASN A 136 3.87 8.38 -12.76
CA ASN A 136 4.73 9.54 -13.07
C ASN A 136 5.94 9.62 -12.14
N ASP A 137 5.85 9.02 -10.96
CA ASP A 137 6.82 9.19 -9.89
C ASP A 137 7.94 8.14 -9.94
N TYR A 138 7.61 6.87 -9.81
CA TYR A 138 8.57 5.75 -9.70
C TYR A 138 8.03 4.49 -10.38
N ASP A 139 8.88 3.49 -10.52
CA ASP A 139 8.49 2.22 -11.14
C ASP A 139 7.67 1.36 -10.18
N ILE A 140 6.54 0.86 -10.67
CA ILE A 140 5.64 -0.06 -9.96
C ILE A 140 5.55 -1.35 -10.78
N PHE A 141 6.19 -2.40 -10.29
CA PHE A 141 6.22 -3.69 -10.96
C PHE A 141 4.92 -4.46 -10.77
N TYR A 142 4.51 -5.17 -11.79
CA TYR A 142 3.39 -6.12 -11.69
C TYR A 142 3.63 -7.38 -12.52
N GLU A 143 2.97 -8.45 -12.13
CA GLU A 143 2.93 -9.70 -12.87
C GLU A 143 1.53 -9.91 -13.44
N SER A 144 1.46 -10.59 -14.58
CA SER A 144 0.21 -10.91 -15.24
C SER A 144 0.13 -12.39 -15.59
N GLN A 145 -1.07 -12.92 -15.69
CA GLN A 145 -1.25 -14.28 -16.23
C GLN A 145 -0.83 -14.33 -17.70
N PRO A 146 -0.10 -15.36 -18.12
CA PRO A 146 0.23 -15.55 -19.53
C PRO A 146 -1.04 -15.68 -20.39
N GLY A 147 -1.05 -15.00 -21.54
CA GLY A 147 -2.10 -15.16 -22.56
C GLY A 147 -3.38 -14.36 -22.35
N THR A 148 -3.45 -13.48 -21.35
CA THR A 148 -4.60 -12.61 -21.11
C THR A 148 -4.33 -11.15 -21.46
N SER A 149 -5.39 -10.36 -21.71
CA SER A 149 -5.25 -8.92 -22.02
C SER A 149 -4.76 -8.13 -20.79
N GLN A 150 -4.08 -7.01 -21.02
CA GLN A 150 -3.31 -6.29 -19.98
C GLN A 150 -4.09 -5.87 -18.73
N GLU A 151 -5.37 -5.56 -18.84
CA GLU A 151 -6.15 -5.07 -17.68
C GLU A 151 -6.69 -6.19 -16.79
N ILE A 152 -7.03 -7.33 -17.38
CA ILE A 152 -7.64 -8.47 -16.67
C ILE A 152 -6.56 -9.42 -16.12
N SER A 153 -5.32 -9.26 -16.54
CA SER A 153 -4.24 -10.22 -16.31
C SER A 153 -3.31 -9.89 -15.15
N LYS A 154 -3.53 -8.79 -14.45
CA LYS A 154 -2.70 -8.44 -13.28
C LYS A 154 -3.05 -9.39 -12.13
N VAL A 155 -2.11 -10.21 -11.73
CA VAL A 155 -2.30 -11.17 -10.63
C VAL A 155 -1.48 -10.83 -9.42
N LEU A 156 -0.48 -9.96 -9.56
CA LEU A 156 0.38 -9.50 -8.50
C LEU A 156 0.89 -8.08 -8.81
N GLN A 157 0.83 -7.20 -7.85
CA GLN A 157 1.61 -5.97 -7.82
C GLN A 157 2.70 -6.12 -6.77
N TRP A 158 3.94 -5.87 -7.18
CA TRP A 158 5.07 -5.81 -6.28
C TRP A 158 5.08 -4.50 -5.51
N SER A 159 5.46 -4.56 -4.26
CA SER A 159 5.66 -3.40 -3.39
C SER A 159 7.14 -3.08 -3.22
N SER A 160 7.43 -1.83 -2.92
CA SER A 160 8.78 -1.33 -2.62
C SER A 160 8.72 -0.15 -1.66
N GLY A 161 9.88 0.25 -1.14
CA GLY A 161 10.02 1.47 -0.33
C GLY A 161 10.01 2.78 -1.11
N ASN A 162 9.86 2.74 -2.43
CA ASN A 162 9.85 3.94 -3.27
C ASN A 162 8.84 5.03 -2.83
N PRO A 163 7.61 4.69 -2.40
CA PRO A 163 6.67 5.69 -1.88
C PRO A 163 7.21 6.46 -0.66
N GLY A 164 7.91 5.76 0.24
CA GLY A 164 8.57 6.38 1.39
C GLY A 164 9.75 7.25 0.96
N PHE A 165 10.55 6.79 0.00
CA PHE A 165 11.67 7.57 -0.53
C PHE A 165 11.20 8.86 -1.24
N LYS A 166 10.04 8.84 -1.89
CA LYS A 166 9.43 10.03 -2.50
C LYS A 166 9.28 11.19 -1.50
N LEU A 167 8.97 10.89 -0.23
CA LEU A 167 8.81 11.93 0.80
C LEU A 167 10.10 12.70 1.10
N THR A 168 11.26 12.14 0.76
CA THR A 168 12.55 12.80 0.97
C THR A 168 12.81 13.94 -0.01
N GLY A 169 12.11 13.95 -1.16
CA GLY A 169 12.34 14.88 -2.25
C GLY A 169 13.71 14.72 -2.95
N MET A 170 14.43 13.63 -2.70
CA MET A 170 15.78 13.41 -3.26
C MET A 170 15.79 12.91 -4.71
N ALA A 171 14.66 12.41 -5.22
CA ALA A 171 14.55 11.94 -6.60
C ALA A 171 14.19 13.10 -7.56
N ASN A 172 14.98 13.29 -8.59
CA ASN A 172 14.70 14.21 -9.70
C ASN A 172 14.13 13.47 -10.93
N SER A 173 14.32 12.16 -10.98
CA SER A 173 13.85 11.28 -12.04
C SER A 173 13.52 9.90 -11.49
N LYS A 174 12.82 9.08 -12.28
CA LYS A 174 12.52 7.69 -11.88
C LYS A 174 13.76 6.85 -11.57
N THR A 175 14.87 7.13 -12.24
CA THR A 175 16.12 6.38 -12.07
C THR A 175 16.85 6.69 -10.75
N ASP A 176 16.44 7.72 -10.03
CA ASP A 176 17.01 8.10 -8.75
C ASP A 176 16.41 7.32 -7.58
N TYR A 177 15.29 6.63 -7.81
CA TYR A 177 14.66 5.82 -6.79
C TYR A 177 15.47 4.57 -6.43
N PRO A 178 15.35 4.08 -5.18
CA PRO A 178 16.04 2.87 -4.73
C PRO A 178 15.69 1.60 -5.50
N THR A 179 14.48 1.52 -6.07
CA THR A 179 13.98 0.34 -6.81
C THR A 179 13.53 0.76 -8.19
N VAL A 180 14.25 0.33 -9.22
CA VAL A 180 13.99 0.72 -10.61
C VAL A 180 14.09 -0.44 -11.58
N GLN A 181 13.37 -0.36 -12.70
CA GLN A 181 13.53 -1.29 -13.81
C GLN A 181 14.79 -0.95 -14.63
N ILE A 182 15.52 -1.96 -15.04
CA ILE A 182 16.66 -1.83 -15.98
C ILE A 182 16.43 -2.61 -17.25
N ALA A 183 16.92 -2.08 -18.37
CA ALA A 183 16.73 -2.69 -19.70
C ALA A 183 17.54 -3.97 -19.87
N ASN A 184 18.69 -4.12 -19.19
CA ASN A 184 19.65 -5.19 -19.35
C ASN A 184 19.63 -6.13 -18.14
N GLY A 185 18.56 -6.91 -18.00
CA GLY A 185 18.49 -8.01 -17.04
C GLY A 185 19.23 -9.26 -17.52
N PHE A 186 19.02 -10.39 -16.85
CA PHE A 186 19.57 -11.68 -17.30
C PHE A 186 18.93 -12.15 -18.62
N ARG A 187 17.63 -11.98 -18.74
CA ARG A 187 16.82 -12.15 -19.97
C ARG A 187 15.81 -11.02 -19.99
N GLY A 188 15.89 -10.15 -21.01
CA GLY A 188 15.04 -8.97 -21.10
C GLY A 188 15.36 -7.94 -20.02
N LYS A 189 14.34 -7.42 -19.35
CA LYS A 189 14.47 -6.43 -18.29
C LYS A 189 14.83 -7.06 -16.94
N GLY A 190 15.14 -6.23 -15.96
CA GLY A 190 15.43 -6.66 -14.62
C GLY A 190 15.13 -5.57 -13.60
N VAL A 191 15.34 -5.89 -12.32
CA VAL A 191 15.20 -4.95 -11.21
C VAL A 191 16.57 -4.55 -10.72
N LYS A 192 16.80 -3.27 -10.55
CA LYS A 192 17.96 -2.72 -9.82
C LYS A 192 17.47 -2.26 -8.45
N LEU A 193 18.09 -2.78 -7.42
CA LEU A 193 17.93 -2.36 -6.03
C LEU A 193 19.20 -1.64 -5.61
N GLU A 194 19.08 -0.40 -5.20
CA GLU A 194 20.23 0.44 -4.83
C GLU A 194 19.93 1.22 -3.56
N THR A 195 20.85 1.17 -2.60
CA THR A 195 20.77 2.01 -1.40
C THR A 195 20.98 3.47 -1.79
N ARG A 196 20.09 4.33 -1.36
CA ARG A 196 20.10 5.79 -1.62
C ARG A 196 20.21 6.58 -0.32
N ASP A 197 20.86 7.71 -0.40
CA ASP A 197 20.84 8.73 0.65
C ASP A 197 19.46 9.38 0.73
N THR A 198 18.96 9.61 1.93
CA THR A 198 17.65 10.21 2.19
C THR A 198 17.72 11.72 2.48
N GLY A 199 18.92 12.27 2.44
CA GLY A 199 19.15 13.69 2.65
C GLY A 199 18.81 14.18 4.05
N SER A 200 18.59 15.47 4.17
CA SER A 200 18.32 16.12 5.46
C SER A 200 16.98 15.69 6.08
N PHE A 201 15.98 15.42 5.25
CA PHE A 201 14.68 14.94 5.73
C PHE A 201 14.82 13.56 6.40
N GLY A 202 15.47 12.61 5.75
CA GLY A 202 15.70 11.29 6.34
C GLY A 202 16.57 11.35 7.60
N ALA A 203 17.61 12.19 7.61
CA ALA A 203 18.44 12.40 8.78
C ALA A 203 17.65 12.93 9.99
N MET A 204 16.66 13.81 9.76
CA MET A 204 15.79 14.36 10.81
C MET A 204 14.96 13.26 11.50
N VAL A 205 14.52 12.25 10.75
CA VAL A 205 13.78 11.08 11.27
C VAL A 205 14.67 9.87 11.54
N LYS A 206 16.02 10.05 11.55
CA LYS A 206 17.05 9.03 11.78
C LYS A 206 17.06 7.88 10.76
N MET A 207 16.54 8.13 9.58
CA MET A 207 16.57 7.21 8.44
C MET A 207 17.52 7.72 7.37
N TYR A 208 18.84 7.57 7.61
CA TYR A 208 19.88 8.18 6.79
C TYR A 208 20.00 7.61 5.39
N ILE A 209 19.57 6.37 5.21
CA ILE A 209 19.59 5.65 3.93
C ILE A 209 18.26 4.95 3.68
N ALA A 210 17.90 4.80 2.41
CA ALA A 210 16.81 3.96 1.96
C ALA A 210 17.38 2.80 1.13
N ALA A 211 17.24 1.58 1.61
CA ALA A 211 17.61 0.40 0.87
C ALA A 211 16.66 0.18 -0.31
N GLY A 212 17.21 -0.19 -1.48
CA GLY A 212 16.39 -0.73 -2.57
C GLY A 212 15.79 -2.06 -2.13
N ASN A 213 14.48 -2.19 -2.23
CA ASN A 213 13.74 -3.40 -1.88
C ASN A 213 12.61 -3.66 -2.87
N LEU A 214 12.26 -4.92 -3.05
CA LEU A 214 11.09 -5.34 -3.82
C LEU A 214 10.51 -6.59 -3.15
N PHE A 215 9.23 -6.58 -2.84
CA PHE A 215 8.62 -7.65 -2.07
C PHE A 215 7.15 -7.86 -2.45
N ILE A 216 6.64 -9.03 -2.09
CA ILE A 216 5.23 -9.38 -2.21
C ILE A 216 4.53 -8.97 -0.93
N GLY A 217 3.56 -8.06 -1.03
CA GLY A 217 2.85 -7.49 0.10
C GLY A 217 2.45 -6.04 -0.15
N THR A 218 2.32 -5.25 0.92
CA THR A 218 1.95 -3.83 0.87
C THR A 218 2.96 -2.96 1.60
N PHE A 219 3.07 -1.70 1.19
CA PHE A 219 3.91 -0.69 1.83
C PHE A 219 3.04 0.48 2.32
N GLU A 220 3.05 0.72 3.63
CA GLU A 220 2.27 1.77 4.28
C GLU A 220 3.14 3.00 4.54
N VAL A 221 2.92 4.03 3.74
CA VAL A 221 3.73 5.27 3.78
C VAL A 221 3.64 5.97 5.13
N GLY A 222 2.47 5.96 5.77
CA GLY A 222 2.26 6.56 7.09
C GLY A 222 3.20 5.97 8.16
N ASN A 223 3.37 4.66 8.16
CA ASN A 223 4.25 3.97 9.08
C ASN A 223 5.74 4.18 8.76
N ALA A 224 6.07 4.50 7.51
CA ALA A 224 7.48 4.67 7.09
C ALA A 224 8.23 5.76 7.88
N LEU A 225 7.53 6.75 8.39
CA LEU A 225 8.13 7.86 9.15
C LEU A 225 8.16 7.63 10.67
N THR A 226 7.26 6.81 11.20
CA THR A 226 7.08 6.61 12.64
C THR A 226 7.62 5.28 13.12
N ASP A 227 7.38 4.22 12.36
CA ASP A 227 7.80 2.85 12.65
C ASP A 227 8.12 2.12 11.32
N PRO A 228 9.32 2.32 10.73
CA PRO A 228 9.66 1.81 9.40
C PRO A 228 9.53 0.29 9.26
N ARG A 229 9.69 -0.46 10.36
CA ARG A 229 9.53 -1.92 10.33
C ARG A 229 8.10 -2.35 10.09
N LYS A 230 7.13 -1.57 10.55
CA LYS A 230 5.69 -1.78 10.31
C LYS A 230 5.20 -1.21 8.99
N ALA A 231 6.04 -0.46 8.27
CA ALA A 231 5.68 0.05 6.95
C ALA A 231 5.59 -1.06 5.90
N THR A 232 6.26 -2.19 6.12
CA THR A 232 6.33 -3.30 5.18
C THR A 232 5.50 -4.45 5.71
N ASN A 233 4.39 -4.76 5.04
CA ASN A 233 3.55 -5.91 5.32
C ASN A 233 3.79 -6.97 4.24
N PHE A 234 4.28 -8.14 4.64
CA PHE A 234 4.64 -9.22 3.72
C PHE A 234 3.52 -10.23 3.59
N GLY A 235 3.25 -10.67 2.38
CA GLY A 235 2.45 -11.84 2.12
C GLY A 235 1.52 -11.70 0.91
N PHE A 236 1.19 -12.84 0.38
CA PHE A 236 0.16 -13.08 -0.61
C PHE A 236 -0.20 -14.58 -0.52
N GLN A 237 -1.45 -14.91 -0.58
CA GLN A 237 -1.88 -16.32 -0.46
C GLN A 237 -1.25 -17.20 -1.54
N PHE A 238 -0.70 -18.33 -1.11
CA PHE A 238 -0.01 -19.27 -1.97
C PHE A 238 -0.49 -20.71 -1.72
N TYR A 239 -1.10 -21.32 -2.71
CA TYR A 239 -1.76 -22.61 -2.59
C TYR A 239 -0.90 -23.81 -3.03
N LYS A 240 0.37 -23.57 -3.36
CA LYS A 240 1.30 -24.60 -3.81
C LYS A 240 2.35 -24.88 -2.75
N ARG A 241 2.98 -26.05 -2.82
CA ARG A 241 4.12 -26.39 -1.98
C ARG A 241 5.41 -26.19 -2.76
N PRO A 242 6.11 -25.07 -2.61
CA PRO A 242 7.36 -24.81 -3.32
C PRO A 242 8.45 -25.75 -2.79
N LYS A 243 9.34 -26.17 -3.69
CA LYS A 243 10.52 -26.95 -3.33
C LYS A 243 11.80 -26.15 -3.41
N THR A 244 11.83 -25.15 -4.27
CA THR A 244 13.02 -24.33 -4.53
C THR A 244 12.62 -22.92 -4.94
N LEU A 245 13.41 -21.93 -4.50
CA LEU A 245 13.47 -20.60 -5.06
C LEU A 245 14.70 -20.53 -5.99
N LYS A 246 14.52 -20.13 -7.23
CA LYS A 246 15.61 -19.97 -8.21
C LYS A 246 15.55 -18.61 -8.85
N GLY A 247 16.70 -17.99 -9.04
CA GLY A 247 16.78 -16.69 -9.72
C GLY A 247 18.20 -16.37 -10.18
N HIS A 248 18.33 -15.24 -10.87
CA HIS A 248 19.62 -14.69 -11.29
C HIS A 248 19.79 -13.31 -10.67
N TYR A 249 20.93 -13.10 -10.03
CA TYR A 249 21.26 -11.81 -9.44
C TYR A 249 22.72 -11.45 -9.66
N LYS A 250 23.00 -10.16 -9.58
CA LYS A 250 24.34 -9.60 -9.47
C LYS A 250 24.36 -8.71 -8.25
N PHE A 251 25.41 -8.80 -7.45
CA PHE A 251 25.59 -7.95 -6.28
C PHE A 251 26.92 -7.21 -6.37
N LYS A 252 26.87 -5.92 -6.06
CA LYS A 252 28.06 -5.08 -5.83
C LYS A 252 27.83 -4.36 -4.51
N ALA A 253 28.67 -4.60 -3.53
CA ALA A 253 28.66 -3.84 -2.28
C ALA A 253 28.87 -2.35 -2.55
N GLY A 254 28.19 -1.50 -1.80
CA GLY A 254 28.47 -0.07 -1.79
C GLY A 254 29.92 0.23 -1.36
N ASP A 255 30.44 1.33 -1.83
CA ASP A 255 31.84 1.71 -1.53
C ASP A 255 32.00 2.14 -0.06
N VAL A 256 30.93 2.62 0.58
CA VAL A 256 30.91 3.05 1.98
C VAL A 256 29.77 2.35 2.70
N TYR A 257 30.09 1.61 3.75
CA TYR A 257 29.11 1.14 4.73
C TYR A 257 28.96 2.18 5.84
N SER A 258 27.73 2.52 6.21
CA SER A 258 27.48 3.50 7.27
C SER A 258 26.45 3.00 8.28
N VAL A 259 26.64 3.42 9.54
CA VAL A 259 25.68 3.22 10.63
C VAL A 259 25.33 4.60 11.18
N GLU A 260 24.05 4.91 11.25
CA GLU A 260 23.53 6.22 11.67
C GLU A 260 24.18 7.39 10.91
N GLY A 261 24.37 7.23 9.60
CA GLY A 261 25.02 8.22 8.74
C GLY A 261 26.54 8.34 8.91
N LYS A 262 27.18 7.52 9.73
CA LYS A 262 28.64 7.54 9.98
C LYS A 262 29.30 6.39 9.24
N PRO A 263 30.32 6.64 8.39
CA PRO A 263 31.09 5.61 7.73
C PRO A 263 31.73 4.63 8.73
N GLN A 264 31.72 3.36 8.38
CA GLN A 264 32.41 2.29 9.16
C GLN A 264 33.51 1.68 8.31
N GLU A 265 34.74 1.78 8.78
CA GLU A 265 35.89 1.21 8.09
C GLU A 265 35.92 -0.32 8.23
N GLY A 266 36.36 -1.02 7.17
CA GLY A 266 36.54 -2.46 7.17
C GLY A 266 35.24 -3.29 7.09
N VAL A 267 34.09 -2.66 7.04
CA VAL A 267 32.79 -3.33 6.90
C VAL A 267 32.33 -3.26 5.46
N ARG A 268 31.85 -4.39 4.91
CA ARG A 268 31.25 -4.45 3.58
C ARG A 268 29.74 -4.65 3.70
N ASP A 269 29.02 -3.96 2.84
CA ASP A 269 27.58 -4.14 2.66
C ASP A 269 27.24 -5.54 2.16
N LYS A 270 26.02 -5.99 2.43
CA LYS A 270 25.47 -7.29 2.03
C LYS A 270 24.07 -7.09 1.44
N CYS A 271 23.62 -8.05 0.65
CA CYS A 271 22.23 -8.13 0.21
C CYS A 271 21.60 -9.42 0.73
N ASP A 272 20.28 -9.38 0.94
CA ASP A 272 19.49 -10.53 1.30
C ASP A 272 18.44 -10.80 0.22
N ILE A 273 18.32 -12.08 -0.15
CA ILE A 273 17.27 -12.58 -1.05
C ILE A 273 16.68 -13.80 -0.36
N TYR A 274 15.42 -13.72 0.03
CA TYR A 274 14.77 -14.78 0.76
C TYR A 274 13.29 -14.94 0.35
N ALA A 275 12.73 -16.10 0.67
CA ALA A 275 11.31 -16.36 0.59
C ALA A 275 10.84 -16.92 1.94
N VAL A 276 9.81 -16.31 2.49
CA VAL A 276 9.20 -16.71 3.75
C VAL A 276 7.84 -17.31 3.46
N MET A 277 7.57 -18.47 4.04
CA MET A 277 6.27 -19.11 4.04
C MET A 277 5.74 -19.14 5.46
N TYR A 278 4.53 -18.69 5.68
CA TYR A 278 3.88 -18.72 6.98
C TYR A 278 2.40 -19.09 6.85
N GLU A 279 1.84 -19.63 7.91
CA GLU A 279 0.43 -19.97 7.98
C GLU A 279 -0.39 -18.70 8.29
N ALA A 280 -1.46 -18.49 7.52
CA ALA A 280 -2.44 -17.45 7.75
C ALA A 280 -3.83 -18.09 7.79
N GLU A 281 -4.52 -17.95 8.91
CA GLU A 281 -5.89 -18.48 9.07
C GLU A 281 -6.89 -17.71 8.19
N ASN A 282 -6.57 -16.44 7.89
CA ASN A 282 -7.32 -15.57 7.01
C ASN A 282 -6.39 -14.53 6.39
N ASN A 283 -6.90 -13.74 5.44
CA ASN A 283 -6.13 -12.72 4.73
C ASN A 283 -5.70 -11.53 5.60
N SER A 284 -6.17 -11.43 6.83
CA SER A 284 -5.83 -10.32 7.74
C SER A 284 -4.49 -10.51 8.45
N VAL A 285 -3.89 -11.69 8.38
CA VAL A 285 -2.59 -11.96 9.01
C VAL A 285 -1.49 -11.69 8.01
N MET A 286 -0.81 -10.57 8.16
CA MET A 286 0.40 -10.24 7.41
C MET A 286 1.56 -10.05 8.39
N LEU A 287 2.70 -10.66 8.10
CA LEU A 287 3.92 -10.42 8.86
C LEU A 287 4.57 -9.12 8.39
N ASN A 288 5.18 -8.39 9.30
CA ASN A 288 5.90 -7.15 9.01
C ASN A 288 7.39 -7.25 9.33
N GLY A 289 8.12 -6.16 9.29
CA GLY A 289 9.56 -6.17 9.52
C GLY A 289 9.98 -6.51 10.96
N ASP A 290 9.06 -6.52 11.93
CA ASP A 290 9.36 -6.90 13.32
C ASP A 290 9.29 -8.42 13.53
N ASP A 291 8.39 -9.10 12.84
CA ASP A 291 8.04 -10.50 13.13
C ASP A 291 8.28 -11.47 11.96
N VAL A 292 8.60 -11.00 10.76
CA VAL A 292 8.76 -11.84 9.56
C VAL A 292 9.80 -12.95 9.72
N PHE A 293 10.75 -12.83 10.63
CA PHE A 293 11.78 -13.86 10.91
C PHE A 293 11.60 -14.58 12.25
N THR A 294 10.67 -14.15 13.06
CA THR A 294 10.52 -14.63 14.45
C THR A 294 9.13 -15.14 14.77
N SER A 295 8.16 -14.96 13.88
CA SER A 295 6.79 -15.41 14.08
C SER A 295 6.71 -16.93 14.28
N ASP A 296 5.85 -17.34 15.20
CA ASP A 296 5.49 -18.75 15.43
C ASP A 296 4.68 -19.37 14.28
N LYS A 297 4.19 -18.55 13.36
CA LYS A 297 3.47 -18.96 12.15
C LYS A 297 4.39 -19.35 11.00
N LEU A 298 5.69 -19.22 11.15
CA LEU A 298 6.64 -19.56 10.09
C LEU A 298 6.64 -21.06 9.79
N VAL A 299 6.45 -21.40 8.52
CA VAL A 299 6.53 -22.77 7.99
C VAL A 299 7.89 -23.02 7.36
N SER A 300 8.45 -22.02 6.70
CA SER A 300 9.76 -22.09 6.04
C SER A 300 10.35 -20.71 5.83
N LEU A 301 11.67 -20.67 5.88
CA LEU A 301 12.49 -19.50 5.57
C LEU A 301 13.55 -19.89 4.54
#